data_a70a3d7f92c323aa3b60da1094c0be36
#
_entry.id   a70a3d7f92c323aa3b60da1094c0be36
#
_cell.length_a   1.000
_cell.length_b   1.000
_cell.length_c   1.000
_cell.angle_alpha   90.00
_cell.angle_beta   90.00
_cell.angle_gamma   90.00
#
_symmetry.space_group_name_H-M   'P 1'
#
loop_
_entity.id
_entity.type
_entity.pdbx_description
1 polymer ?
#
loop_
_entity_poly.entity_id
_entity_poly.type
_entity_poly.pdbx_seq_one_letter_code
_entity_poly.pdbx_strand_id
1 'polypeptide(L)'
;MAQEVSLKLDVMKALIAAWSRGDVDGALDHMTDDIVWHYAAGVAPPIRGKAKARKFLENFKSQVTNVNWRIFDFAENGDRLFVEGVDEHTSTAGTVIATPYAGVLEFRGNLICAWRDFVDVGVMEAQRGGAPASAWAANLTARPAI
;
A
#
# COMPACT_ATOMS: atom_id res chain seq x y z
N MET A 1 -12.50 24.81 -1.13
CA MET A 1 -13.00 23.89 -2.18
C MET A 1 -13.48 22.62 -1.51
N ALA A 2 -14.65 22.13 -1.87
CA ALA A 2 -15.10 20.83 -1.37
C ALA A 2 -14.14 19.74 -1.88
N GLN A 3 -13.67 18.87 -0.99
CA GLN A 3 -12.89 17.71 -1.37
C GLN A 3 -13.79 16.81 -2.23
N GLU A 4 -13.33 16.45 -3.40
CA GLU A 4 -14.08 15.57 -4.30
C GLU A 4 -14.32 14.22 -3.61
N VAL A 5 -15.57 13.79 -3.57
CA VAL A 5 -15.93 12.51 -2.95
C VAL A 5 -15.53 11.39 -3.89
N SER A 6 -14.58 10.56 -3.50
CA SER A 6 -14.13 9.41 -4.26
C SER A 6 -14.47 8.11 -3.53
N LEU A 7 -15.42 7.34 -4.09
CA LEU A 7 -15.73 6.00 -3.59
C LEU A 7 -14.56 5.04 -3.70
N LYS A 8 -13.73 5.18 -4.73
CA LYS A 8 -12.53 4.35 -4.90
C LYS A 8 -11.48 4.66 -3.83
N LEU A 9 -11.28 5.95 -3.52
CA LEU A 9 -10.39 6.36 -2.44
C LEU A 9 -10.91 5.87 -1.09
N ASP A 10 -12.23 5.91 -0.86
CA ASP A 10 -12.84 5.41 0.37
C ASP A 10 -12.61 3.90 0.54
N VAL A 11 -12.72 3.13 -0.54
CA VAL A 11 -12.38 1.69 -0.52
C VAL A 11 -10.91 1.48 -0.17
N MET A 12 -10.01 2.25 -0.77
CA MET A 12 -8.57 2.18 -0.46
C MET A 12 -8.29 2.52 1.00
N LYS A 13 -8.90 3.58 1.52
CA LYS A 13 -8.77 3.97 2.93
C LYS A 13 -9.32 2.89 3.88
N ALA A 14 -10.44 2.25 3.54
CA ALA A 14 -11.00 1.16 4.34
C ALA A 14 -10.08 -0.07 4.34
N LEU A 15 -9.48 -0.40 3.21
CA LEU A 15 -8.47 -1.47 3.11
C LEU A 15 -7.25 -1.15 3.97
N ILE A 16 -6.71 0.06 3.88
CA ILE A 16 -5.58 0.50 4.69
C ILE A 16 -5.91 0.43 6.18
N ALA A 17 -7.10 0.85 6.59
CA ALA A 17 -7.55 0.79 7.98
C ALA A 17 -7.62 -0.66 8.48
N ALA A 18 -8.16 -1.58 7.68
CA ALA A 18 -8.19 -3.00 8.00
C ALA A 18 -6.77 -3.57 8.16
N TRP A 19 -5.90 -3.30 7.20
CA TRP A 19 -4.50 -3.75 7.24
C TRP A 19 -3.76 -3.20 8.46
N SER A 20 -3.95 -1.91 8.77
CA SER A 20 -3.28 -1.25 9.91
C SER A 20 -3.61 -1.86 11.27
N ARG A 21 -4.81 -2.43 11.42
CA ARG A 21 -5.19 -3.16 12.64
C ARG A 21 -4.93 -4.67 12.57
N GLY A 22 -4.30 -5.14 11.48
CA GLY A 22 -3.97 -6.56 11.28
C GLY A 22 -5.16 -7.42 10.87
N ASP A 23 -6.23 -6.82 10.39
CA ASP A 23 -7.43 -7.50 9.88
C ASP A 23 -7.22 -7.89 8.42
N VAL A 24 -6.61 -9.05 8.19
CA VAL A 24 -6.31 -9.56 6.84
C VAL A 24 -7.60 -9.84 6.07
N ASP A 25 -8.61 -10.41 6.72
CA ASP A 25 -9.91 -10.68 6.08
C ASP A 25 -10.59 -9.38 5.63
N GLY A 26 -10.63 -8.38 6.50
CA GLY A 26 -11.17 -7.07 6.17
C GLY A 26 -10.46 -6.39 5.01
N ALA A 27 -9.13 -6.54 4.90
CA ALA A 27 -8.39 -6.03 3.76
C ALA A 27 -8.76 -6.78 2.46
N LEU A 28 -8.84 -8.11 2.51
CA LEU A 28 -9.18 -8.96 1.36
C LEU A 28 -10.63 -8.78 0.89
N ASP A 29 -11.54 -8.37 1.75
CA ASP A 29 -12.94 -8.11 1.39
C ASP A 29 -13.09 -6.99 0.35
N HIS A 30 -12.08 -6.15 0.19
CA HIS A 30 -12.04 -5.09 -0.82
C HIS A 30 -11.44 -5.54 -2.16
N MET A 31 -11.07 -6.80 -2.30
CA MET A 31 -10.46 -7.37 -3.51
C MET A 31 -11.39 -8.39 -4.17
N THR A 32 -11.30 -8.51 -5.50
CA THR A 32 -11.95 -9.61 -6.22
C THR A 32 -11.22 -10.93 -5.97
N ASP A 33 -11.91 -12.05 -6.16
CA ASP A 33 -11.31 -13.38 -6.01
C ASP A 33 -10.14 -13.61 -6.98
N ASP A 34 -10.19 -12.99 -8.14
CA ASP A 34 -9.18 -13.08 -9.20
C ASP A 34 -8.18 -11.92 -9.21
N ILE A 35 -8.03 -11.20 -8.11
CA ILE A 35 -7.09 -10.07 -7.97
C ILE A 35 -5.71 -10.38 -8.58
N VAL A 36 -5.16 -9.44 -9.31
CA VAL A 36 -3.76 -9.46 -9.75
C VAL A 36 -3.03 -8.31 -9.08
N TRP A 37 -2.18 -8.63 -8.13
CA TRP A 37 -1.52 -7.64 -7.30
C TRP A 37 -0.01 -7.64 -7.48
N HIS A 38 0.51 -6.54 -8.03
CA HIS A 38 1.93 -6.25 -8.13
C HIS A 38 2.35 -5.40 -6.92
N TYR A 39 2.72 -6.02 -5.83
CA TYR A 39 3.15 -5.30 -4.61
C TYR A 39 4.51 -4.59 -4.77
N ALA A 40 5.27 -4.95 -5.79
CA ALA A 40 6.51 -4.30 -6.20
C ALA A 40 6.64 -4.44 -7.72
N ALA A 41 5.89 -3.62 -8.45
CA ALA A 41 5.78 -3.72 -9.90
C ALA A 41 7.14 -3.60 -10.59
N GLY A 42 7.43 -4.53 -11.50
CA GLY A 42 8.70 -4.60 -12.20
C GLY A 42 9.87 -5.20 -11.41
N VAL A 43 9.70 -5.46 -10.12
CA VAL A 43 10.73 -6.01 -9.23
C VAL A 43 10.41 -7.45 -8.83
N ALA A 44 9.16 -7.73 -8.51
CA ALA A 44 8.71 -9.05 -8.09
C ALA A 44 7.55 -9.55 -8.97
N PRO A 45 7.36 -10.88 -9.07
CA PRO A 45 6.20 -11.44 -9.77
C PRO A 45 4.89 -11.01 -9.10
N PRO A 46 3.79 -10.86 -9.87
CA PRO A 46 2.50 -10.54 -9.29
C PRO A 46 1.93 -11.70 -8.47
N ILE A 47 1.19 -11.33 -7.44
CA ILE A 47 0.34 -12.24 -6.69
C ILE A 47 -0.98 -12.39 -7.46
N ARG A 48 -1.38 -13.61 -7.75
CA ARG A 48 -2.62 -13.90 -8.50
C ARG A 48 -3.60 -14.68 -7.62
N GLY A 49 -4.74 -14.06 -7.42
CA GLY A 49 -5.86 -14.62 -6.66
C GLY A 49 -5.81 -14.30 -5.17
N LYS A 50 -7.00 -14.22 -4.59
CA LYS A 50 -7.21 -13.83 -3.18
C LYS A 50 -6.53 -14.80 -2.19
N ALA A 51 -6.48 -16.09 -2.50
CA ALA A 51 -5.84 -17.09 -1.63
C ALA A 51 -4.33 -16.84 -1.48
N LYS A 52 -3.65 -16.48 -2.58
CA LYS A 52 -2.22 -16.13 -2.52
C LYS A 52 -2.00 -14.76 -1.87
N ALA A 53 -2.90 -13.81 -2.09
CA ALA A 53 -2.86 -12.52 -1.42
C ALA A 53 -2.98 -12.68 0.10
N ARG A 54 -3.84 -13.57 0.57
CA ARG A 54 -3.97 -13.94 1.99
C ARG A 54 -2.64 -14.42 2.56
N LYS A 55 -2.02 -15.41 1.92
CA LYS A 55 -0.74 -15.96 2.40
C LYS A 55 0.35 -14.88 2.47
N PHE A 56 0.40 -14.00 1.47
CA PHE A 56 1.35 -12.90 1.45
C PHE A 56 1.11 -11.94 2.64
N LEU A 57 -0.13 -11.52 2.85
CA LEU A 57 -0.48 -10.59 3.93
C LEU A 57 -0.25 -11.19 5.31
N GLU A 58 -0.60 -12.46 5.52
CA GLU A 58 -0.37 -13.15 6.79
C GLU A 58 1.13 -13.29 7.09
N ASN A 59 1.93 -13.64 6.07
CA ASN A 59 3.38 -13.71 6.22
C ASN A 59 3.97 -12.33 6.52
N PHE A 60 3.55 -11.29 5.80
CA PHE A 60 4.04 -9.94 6.05
C PHE A 60 3.62 -9.42 7.43
N LYS A 61 2.39 -9.69 7.84
CA LYS A 61 1.88 -9.35 9.19
C LYS A 61 2.78 -9.90 10.30
N SER A 62 3.33 -11.09 10.13
CA SER A 62 4.22 -11.70 11.13
C SER A 62 5.57 -10.96 11.27
N GLN A 63 5.92 -10.09 10.33
CA GLN A 63 7.20 -9.39 10.27
C GLN A 63 7.10 -7.91 10.68
N VAL A 64 5.90 -7.41 10.92
CA VAL A 64 5.66 -6.00 11.26
C VAL A 64 4.91 -5.85 12.57
N THR A 65 5.22 -4.79 13.31
CA THR A 65 4.58 -4.49 14.60
C THR A 65 3.70 -3.26 14.55
N ASN A 66 3.88 -2.40 13.56
CA ASN A 66 3.11 -1.17 13.39
C ASN A 66 3.01 -0.86 11.90
N VAL A 67 1.85 -0.42 11.47
CA VAL A 67 1.59 0.01 10.09
C VAL A 67 1.10 1.43 10.12
N ASN A 68 1.77 2.32 9.40
CA ASN A 68 1.41 3.72 9.25
C ASN A 68 1.42 4.09 7.75
N TRP A 69 0.61 3.37 6.99
CA TRP A 69 0.47 3.57 5.56
C TRP A 69 -0.42 4.78 5.29
N ARG A 70 0.09 5.74 4.52
CA ARG A 70 -0.61 7.01 4.26
C ARG A 70 -0.68 7.31 2.78
N ILE A 71 -1.82 7.82 2.33
CA ILE A 71 -2.04 8.38 1.00
C ILE A 71 -1.94 9.90 1.11
N PHE A 72 -1.15 10.51 0.23
CA PHE A 72 -0.92 11.96 0.20
C PHE A 72 -1.78 12.66 -0.83
N ASP A 73 -2.01 12.00 -1.97
CA ASP A 73 -2.75 12.55 -3.09
C ASP A 73 -3.33 11.44 -3.96
N PHE A 74 -4.33 11.76 -4.76
CA PHE A 74 -4.99 10.81 -5.64
C PHE A 74 -5.53 11.48 -6.89
N ALA A 75 -5.78 10.68 -7.93
CA ALA A 75 -6.56 11.03 -9.11
C ALA A 75 -7.34 9.82 -9.58
N GLU A 76 -8.46 10.04 -10.25
CA GLU A 76 -9.23 8.99 -10.89
C GLU A 76 -9.23 9.14 -12.40
N ASN A 77 -9.23 8.03 -13.10
CA ASN A 77 -9.46 7.97 -14.54
C ASN A 77 -10.28 6.71 -14.86
N GLY A 78 -11.58 6.88 -15.06
CA GLY A 78 -12.50 5.77 -15.29
C GLY A 78 -12.49 4.80 -14.10
N ASP A 79 -12.19 3.54 -14.36
CA ASP A 79 -12.15 2.47 -13.36
C ASP A 79 -10.87 2.48 -12.51
N ARG A 80 -9.97 3.45 -12.70
CA ARG A 80 -8.66 3.49 -12.06
C ARG A 80 -8.57 4.56 -11.01
N LEU A 81 -7.92 4.21 -9.92
CA LEU A 81 -7.47 5.13 -8.87
C LEU A 81 -5.95 5.18 -8.92
N PHE A 82 -5.40 6.38 -9.00
CA PHE A 82 -3.96 6.65 -8.91
C PHE A 82 -3.70 7.28 -7.55
N VAL A 83 -2.69 6.78 -6.85
CA VAL A 83 -2.34 7.27 -5.52
C VAL A 83 -0.85 7.54 -5.41
N GLU A 84 -0.50 8.52 -4.60
CA GLU A 84 0.84 8.77 -4.12
C GLU A 84 0.84 8.68 -2.59
N GLY A 85 1.81 8.00 -2.03
CA GLY A 85 1.84 7.81 -0.59
C GLY A 85 3.14 7.27 -0.04
N VAL A 86 3.07 6.79 1.18
CA VAL A 86 4.16 6.09 1.87
C VAL A 86 3.64 4.80 2.47
N ASP A 87 4.34 3.71 2.21
CA ASP A 87 4.19 2.46 2.94
C ASP A 87 5.20 2.50 4.10
N GLU A 88 4.70 2.84 5.28
CA GLU A 88 5.50 2.91 6.50
C GLU A 88 5.07 1.80 7.45
N HIS A 89 6.05 1.09 7.96
CA HIS A 89 5.84 0.07 8.98
C HIS A 89 7.09 -0.06 9.87
N THR A 90 6.91 -0.65 11.03
CA THR A 90 8.01 -1.01 11.93
C THR A 90 8.22 -2.51 11.87
N SER A 91 9.44 -2.96 11.62
CA SER A 91 9.78 -4.38 11.66
C SER A 91 9.74 -4.92 13.08
N THR A 92 9.69 -6.23 13.23
CA THR A 92 9.79 -6.89 14.55
C THR A 92 11.12 -6.61 15.27
N ALA A 93 12.16 -6.22 14.52
CA ALA A 93 13.44 -5.76 15.08
C ALA A 93 13.42 -4.29 15.54
N GLY A 94 12.31 -3.57 15.36
CA GLY A 94 12.18 -2.17 15.78
C GLY A 94 12.62 -1.15 14.73
N THR A 95 12.98 -1.58 13.52
CA THR A 95 13.38 -0.67 12.44
C THR A 95 12.16 -0.09 11.75
N VAL A 96 12.08 1.24 11.67
CA VAL A 96 11.05 1.94 10.89
C VAL A 96 11.49 1.99 9.42
N ILE A 97 10.62 1.52 8.53
CA ILE A 97 10.83 1.52 7.09
C ILE A 97 9.70 2.33 6.46
N ALA A 98 10.04 3.46 5.86
CA ALA A 98 9.10 4.37 5.21
C ALA A 98 9.45 4.45 3.72
N THR A 99 8.68 3.76 2.89
CA THR A 99 8.94 3.61 1.46
C THR A 99 7.98 4.50 0.66
N PRO A 100 8.49 5.53 -0.04
CA PRO A 100 7.66 6.29 -0.98
C PRO A 100 7.17 5.38 -2.11
N TYR A 101 5.92 5.55 -2.52
CA TYR A 101 5.37 4.78 -3.62
C TYR A 101 4.29 5.55 -4.38
N ALA A 102 4.03 5.10 -5.60
CA ALA A 102 2.85 5.45 -6.37
C ALA A 102 2.14 4.16 -6.77
N GLY A 103 0.82 4.15 -6.69
CA GLY A 103 0.03 2.97 -6.98
C GLY A 103 -1.05 3.24 -8.02
N VAL A 104 -1.41 2.19 -8.76
CA VAL A 104 -2.55 2.19 -9.68
C VAL A 104 -3.45 1.02 -9.32
N LEU A 105 -4.69 1.33 -8.96
CA LEU A 105 -5.70 0.34 -8.62
C LEU A 105 -6.78 0.34 -9.70
N GLU A 106 -7.15 -0.83 -10.19
CA GLU A 106 -8.26 -1.00 -11.13
C GLU A 106 -9.43 -1.64 -10.41
N PHE A 107 -10.62 -1.11 -10.64
CA PHE A 107 -11.84 -1.53 -9.96
C PHE A 107 -12.79 -2.24 -10.91
N ARG A 108 -13.45 -3.26 -10.39
CA ARG A 108 -14.62 -3.90 -10.98
C ARG A 108 -15.77 -3.72 -9.98
N GLY A 109 -16.69 -2.79 -10.28
CA GLY A 109 -17.63 -2.31 -9.28
C GLY A 109 -16.89 -1.62 -8.13
N ASN A 110 -17.14 -2.02 -6.90
CA ASN A 110 -16.50 -1.49 -5.70
C ASN A 110 -15.31 -2.33 -5.21
N LEU A 111 -14.87 -3.32 -6.00
CA LEU A 111 -13.77 -4.21 -5.62
C LEU A 111 -12.55 -3.95 -6.49
N ILE A 112 -11.38 -4.06 -5.88
CA ILE A 112 -10.08 -3.93 -6.55
C ILE A 112 -9.81 -5.25 -7.26
N CYS A 113 -9.66 -5.22 -8.60
CA CYS A 113 -9.39 -6.40 -9.42
C CYS A 113 -7.95 -6.45 -9.95
N ALA A 114 -7.26 -5.31 -9.98
CA ALA A 114 -5.85 -5.23 -10.31
C ALA A 114 -5.20 -4.10 -9.50
N TRP A 115 -3.94 -4.31 -9.12
CA TRP A 115 -3.21 -3.35 -8.29
C TRP A 115 -1.72 -3.40 -8.63
N ARG A 116 -1.12 -2.24 -8.85
CA ARG A 116 0.32 -2.11 -9.13
C ARG A 116 0.90 -1.03 -8.25
N ASP A 117 1.83 -1.41 -7.39
CA ASP A 117 2.61 -0.47 -6.59
C ASP A 117 4.02 -0.32 -7.18
N PHE A 118 4.38 0.91 -7.49
CA PHE A 118 5.72 1.30 -7.92
C PHE A 118 6.44 1.86 -6.70
N VAL A 119 7.20 1.00 -6.04
CA VAL A 119 7.87 1.31 -4.77
C VAL A 119 9.33 1.69 -5.00
N ASP A 120 9.84 2.61 -4.19
CA ASP A 120 11.26 2.94 -4.20
C ASP A 120 12.05 1.88 -3.43
N VAL A 121 12.44 0.82 -4.14
CA VAL A 121 13.15 -0.33 -3.57
C VAL A 121 14.52 0.08 -3.01
N GLY A 122 15.19 1.05 -3.63
CA GLY A 122 16.48 1.54 -3.13
C GLY A 122 16.37 2.18 -1.76
N VAL A 123 15.35 3.01 -1.55
CA VAL A 123 15.06 3.61 -0.25
C VAL A 123 14.69 2.55 0.78
N MET A 124 13.84 1.60 0.41
CA MET A 124 13.40 0.52 1.28
C MET A 124 14.58 -0.35 1.74
N GLU A 125 15.41 -0.82 0.81
CA GLU A 125 16.55 -1.70 1.12
C GLU A 125 17.62 -0.99 1.98
N ALA A 126 17.88 0.29 1.73
CA ALA A 126 18.79 1.08 2.54
C ALA A 126 18.32 1.15 4.00
N GLN A 127 17.03 1.42 4.23
CA GLN A 127 16.45 1.47 5.57
C GLN A 127 16.43 0.09 6.24
N ARG A 128 16.14 -0.97 5.51
CA ARG A 128 16.25 -2.35 6.03
C ARG A 128 17.66 -2.68 6.46
N GLY A 129 18.66 -2.21 5.74
CA GLY A 129 20.08 -2.35 6.08
C GLY A 129 20.54 -1.47 7.25
N GLY A 130 19.65 -0.68 7.85
CA GLY A 130 19.95 0.17 9.00
C GLY A 130 20.42 1.57 8.65
N ALA A 131 20.45 1.96 7.36
CA ALA A 131 20.78 3.32 6.97
C ALA A 131 19.64 4.29 7.38
N PRO A 132 19.95 5.50 7.87
CA PRO A 132 18.93 6.51 8.10
C PRO A 132 18.32 6.96 6.77
N ALA A 133 17.06 7.40 6.79
CA ALA A 133 16.43 8.01 5.63
C ALA A 133 17.21 9.28 5.23
N SER A 134 17.45 9.48 3.93
CA SER A 134 18.00 10.73 3.43
C SER A 134 17.02 11.88 3.70
N ALA A 135 17.54 13.14 3.74
CA ALA A 135 16.69 14.30 3.99
C ALA A 135 15.55 14.42 2.95
N TRP A 136 15.81 14.15 1.68
CA TRP A 136 14.79 14.18 0.63
C TRP A 136 13.79 13.04 0.72
N ALA A 137 14.18 11.81 1.09
CA ALA A 137 13.24 10.74 1.36
C ALA A 137 12.35 11.07 2.57
N ALA A 138 12.93 11.57 3.65
CA ALA A 138 12.21 12.01 4.83
C ALA A 138 11.19 13.12 4.51
N ASN A 139 11.55 14.09 3.68
CA ASN A 139 10.63 15.16 3.25
C ASN A 139 9.45 14.61 2.43
N LEU A 140 9.68 13.62 1.57
CA LEU A 140 8.59 12.99 0.81
C LEU A 140 7.64 12.22 1.73
N THR A 141 8.16 11.51 2.70
CA THR A 141 7.37 10.62 3.57
C THR A 141 6.74 11.31 4.78
N ALA A 142 7.15 12.54 5.11
CA ALA A 142 6.62 13.30 6.24
C ALA A 142 5.27 14.01 5.96
N ARG A 143 4.78 13.95 4.73
CA ARG A 143 3.53 14.61 4.36
C ARG A 143 2.33 13.99 5.09
N PRO A 144 1.30 14.80 5.43
CA PRO A 144 0.10 14.27 6.08
C PRO A 144 -0.74 13.45 5.12
N ALA A 145 -1.51 12.52 5.68
CA ALA A 145 -2.53 11.78 4.94
C ALA A 145 -3.72 12.69 4.57
N ILE A 146 -4.35 12.40 3.44
CA ILE A 146 -5.62 13.00 3.02
C ILE A 146 -6.82 12.27 3.62
#